data_c4385c7e1c448c7cdb55342cbafa50d3
#
_entry.id   c4385c7e1c448c7cdb55342cbafa50d3
#
_cell.length_a   1.000
_cell.length_b   1.000
_cell.length_c   1.000
_cell.angle_alpha   90.00
_cell.angle_beta   90.00
_cell.angle_gamma   90.00
#
_symmetry.space_group_name_H-M   'P 1'
#
loop_
_entity.id
_entity.type
_entity.pdbx_description
1 polymer ?
#
loop_
_entity_poly.entity_id
_entity_poly.type
_entity_poly.pdbx_seq_one_letter_code
_entity_poly.pdbx_strand_id
1 'polypeptide(L)'
;MKIIKQVSMLIIIAIFLISCRTSTNKEYPTNNLEKNIEENPNSEKKRMEIKFSCGEDGISEYLDDGWKILKEDSQEKICTWKSVPATKDCNMEKDKGCKITQPDKIGEEKIYLLEK
;
A
#
# COMPACT_ATOMS: atom_id res chain seq x y z
N MET A 1 28.15 43.05 15.52
CA MET A 1 26.92 42.55 14.91
C MET A 1 27.09 41.36 13.95
N LYS A 2 28.25 41.06 13.40
CA LYS A 2 28.45 39.91 12.49
C LYS A 2 28.53 38.53 13.19
N ILE A 3 29.01 38.50 14.44
CA ILE A 3 29.22 37.25 15.19
C ILE A 3 27.91 36.62 15.64
N ILE A 4 26.89 37.42 16.00
CA ILE A 4 25.58 36.92 16.46
C ILE A 4 24.81 36.22 15.35
N LYS A 5 24.97 36.68 14.10
CA LYS A 5 24.28 35.99 12.93
C LYS A 5 24.90 34.64 12.61
N GLN A 6 26.19 34.45 12.83
CA GLN A 6 26.83 33.14 12.58
C GLN A 6 26.46 32.09 13.63
N VAL A 7 26.36 32.51 14.90
CA VAL A 7 25.99 31.60 16.00
C VAL A 7 24.52 31.11 15.80
N SER A 8 23.61 31.99 15.35
CA SER A 8 22.22 31.65 15.10
C SER A 8 22.05 30.64 13.95
N MET A 9 22.89 30.74 12.91
CA MET A 9 22.85 29.80 11.77
C MET A 9 23.36 28.41 12.13
N LEU A 10 24.37 28.31 12.99
CA LEU A 10 24.92 27.04 13.49
C LEU A 10 23.92 26.29 14.39
N ILE A 11 23.14 27.02 15.19
CA ILE A 11 22.13 26.44 16.07
C ILE A 11 20.96 25.84 15.24
N ILE A 12 20.55 26.49 14.14
CA ILE A 12 19.51 26.03 13.27
C ILE A 12 19.93 24.74 12.55
N ILE A 13 21.19 24.64 12.12
CA ILE A 13 21.72 23.43 11.48
C ILE A 13 21.77 22.24 12.47
N ALA A 14 22.14 22.52 13.73
CA ALA A 14 22.15 21.47 14.76
C ALA A 14 20.77 20.90 15.09
N ILE A 15 19.71 21.72 15.02
CA ILE A 15 18.33 21.28 15.26
C ILE A 15 17.82 20.38 14.12
N PHE A 16 18.25 20.62 12.86
CA PHE A 16 17.85 19.79 11.72
C PHE A 16 18.47 18.39 11.72
N LEU A 17 19.64 18.21 12.36
CA LEU A 17 20.31 16.91 12.42
C LEU A 17 19.76 15.96 13.50
N ILE A 18 18.95 16.46 14.45
CA ILE A 18 18.38 15.66 15.53
C ILE A 18 17.00 15.06 15.14
N SER A 19 16.36 15.58 14.07
CA SER A 19 15.01 15.14 13.63
C SER A 19 14.96 13.85 12.81
N CYS A 20 16.06 13.15 12.58
CA CYS A 20 16.09 11.94 11.73
C CYS A 20 16.36 10.65 12.52
N ARG A 21 15.95 10.54 13.80
CA ARG A 21 16.01 9.28 14.55
C ARG A 21 14.81 9.10 15.47
N THR A 22 13.66 8.84 14.89
CA THR A 22 12.60 8.08 15.57
C THR A 22 11.97 7.14 14.58
N SER A 23 12.69 6.06 14.28
CA SER A 23 12.08 4.82 13.87
C SER A 23 11.39 4.26 15.11
N THR A 24 10.12 4.58 15.31
CA THR A 24 9.28 3.93 16.30
C THR A 24 8.94 2.54 15.77
N ASN A 25 9.77 1.56 16.13
CA ASN A 25 9.34 0.18 16.21
C ASN A 25 8.16 0.15 17.16
N LYS A 26 6.94 0.06 16.64
CA LYS A 26 5.79 -0.36 17.42
C LYS A 26 6.01 -1.83 17.77
N GLU A 27 6.60 -2.04 18.92
CA GLU A 27 6.58 -3.30 19.62
C GLU A 27 5.12 -3.62 19.94
N TYR A 28 4.53 -4.60 19.24
CA TYR A 28 3.25 -5.18 19.62
C TYR A 28 3.49 -6.00 20.89
N PRO A 29 2.65 -5.85 21.93
CA PRO A 29 2.74 -6.72 23.09
C PRO A 29 2.42 -8.15 22.67
N THR A 30 3.41 -9.00 22.66
CA THR A 30 3.29 -10.45 22.60
C THR A 30 2.63 -10.90 23.91
N ASN A 31 1.32 -11.07 23.88
CA ASN A 31 0.67 -11.86 24.92
C ASN A 31 1.06 -13.32 24.69
N ASN A 32 1.97 -13.78 25.54
CA ASN A 32 2.25 -15.19 25.74
C ASN A 32 0.95 -15.88 26.17
N LEU A 33 0.27 -16.53 25.23
CA LEU A 33 -0.62 -17.63 25.51
C LEU A 33 0.04 -18.87 24.93
N GLU A 34 0.93 -19.44 25.74
CA GLU A 34 1.51 -20.76 25.57
C GLU A 34 0.36 -21.78 25.60
N LYS A 35 -0.18 -22.12 24.45
CA LYS A 35 -1.01 -23.30 24.27
C LYS A 35 -0.20 -24.25 23.41
N ASN A 36 0.42 -25.21 24.09
CA ASN A 36 1.01 -26.39 23.48
C ASN A 36 0.00 -27.02 22.51
N ILE A 37 0.20 -26.74 21.22
CA ILE A 37 -0.34 -27.54 20.14
C ILE A 37 0.88 -28.29 19.60
N GLU A 38 0.94 -29.61 19.85
CA GLU A 38 1.85 -30.50 19.17
C GLU A 38 1.61 -30.38 17.66
N GLU A 39 2.36 -29.52 17.01
CA GLU A 39 2.40 -29.39 15.58
C GLU A 39 3.22 -30.57 15.03
N ASN A 40 2.52 -31.49 14.37
CA ASN A 40 3.15 -32.54 13.57
C ASN A 40 4.01 -31.87 12.47
N PRO A 41 5.35 -32.03 12.45
CA PRO A 41 6.25 -31.20 11.63
C PRO A 41 6.30 -31.58 10.14
N ASN A 42 5.33 -32.34 9.62
CA ASN A 42 5.40 -32.89 8.26
C ASN A 42 4.22 -32.55 7.35
N SER A 43 3.54 -31.43 7.59
CA SER A 43 2.59 -30.86 6.65
C SER A 43 3.14 -29.49 6.19
N GLU A 44 3.78 -29.45 5.03
CA GLU A 44 4.14 -28.17 4.38
C GLU A 44 2.84 -27.43 4.04
N LYS A 45 2.46 -26.52 4.95
CA LYS A 45 1.32 -25.63 4.72
C LYS A 45 1.63 -24.71 3.56
N LYS A 46 0.91 -24.90 2.46
CA LYS A 46 1.06 -24.07 1.28
C LYS A 46 0.32 -22.76 1.47
N ARG A 47 1.00 -21.63 1.25
CA ARG A 47 0.40 -20.29 1.33
C ARG A 47 0.50 -19.57 0.00
N MET A 48 -0.51 -18.74 -0.30
CA MET A 48 -0.53 -17.90 -1.50
C MET A 48 -1.30 -16.60 -1.23
N GLU A 49 -0.89 -15.54 -1.92
CA GLU A 49 -1.60 -14.27 -1.95
C GLU A 49 -2.29 -14.13 -3.31
N ILE A 50 -3.57 -13.77 -3.28
CA ILE A 50 -4.35 -13.47 -4.48
C ILE A 50 -5.02 -12.11 -4.36
N LYS A 51 -5.27 -11.47 -5.49
CA LYS A 51 -5.86 -10.12 -5.56
C LYS A 51 -6.97 -10.09 -6.59
N PHE A 52 -8.07 -9.47 -6.21
CA PHE A 52 -9.18 -9.16 -7.09
C PHE A 52 -9.39 -7.65 -7.12
N SER A 53 -9.55 -7.07 -8.29
CA SER A 53 -9.60 -5.63 -8.47
C SER A 53 -10.86 -5.22 -9.22
N CYS A 54 -11.39 -4.03 -8.88
CA CYS A 54 -12.38 -3.36 -9.71
C CYS A 54 -13.68 -4.17 -9.94
N GLY A 55 -14.11 -4.90 -8.91
CA GLY A 55 -15.32 -5.73 -8.97
C GLY A 55 -15.11 -7.14 -9.50
N GLU A 56 -13.88 -7.54 -9.77
CA GLU A 56 -13.57 -8.97 -9.97
C GLU A 56 -13.82 -9.71 -8.66
N ASP A 57 -14.33 -10.92 -8.77
CA ASP A 57 -14.54 -11.86 -7.66
C ASP A 57 -14.30 -13.28 -8.17
N GLY A 58 -13.54 -14.06 -7.42
CA GLY A 58 -13.18 -15.43 -7.77
C GLY A 58 -12.70 -16.21 -6.56
N ILE A 59 -12.89 -15.66 -5.35
CA ILE A 59 -12.44 -16.30 -4.11
C ILE A 59 -13.12 -17.65 -3.88
N SER A 60 -14.38 -17.82 -4.33
CA SER A 60 -15.15 -19.05 -4.19
C SER A 60 -14.46 -20.26 -4.82
N GLU A 61 -13.79 -20.10 -5.96
CA GLU A 61 -13.07 -21.18 -6.64
C GLU A 61 -11.93 -21.73 -5.78
N TYR A 62 -11.23 -20.85 -5.06
CA TYR A 62 -10.16 -21.24 -4.14
C TYR A 62 -10.71 -21.94 -2.90
N LEU A 63 -11.82 -21.45 -2.35
CA LEU A 63 -12.47 -22.06 -1.19
C LEU A 63 -12.99 -23.47 -1.52
N ASP A 64 -13.58 -23.65 -2.70
CA ASP A 64 -14.06 -24.95 -3.19
C ASP A 64 -12.90 -25.94 -3.42
N ASP A 65 -11.71 -25.42 -3.80
CA ASP A 65 -10.47 -26.21 -3.94
C ASP A 65 -9.80 -26.49 -2.56
N GLY A 66 -10.40 -26.07 -1.47
CA GLY A 66 -9.96 -26.38 -0.10
C GLY A 66 -8.98 -25.38 0.52
N TRP A 67 -8.80 -24.20 -0.11
CA TRP A 67 -8.04 -23.11 0.49
C TRP A 67 -8.84 -22.43 1.61
N LYS A 68 -8.14 -21.93 2.59
CA LYS A 68 -8.71 -21.18 3.74
C LYS A 68 -8.17 -19.76 3.74
N ILE A 69 -9.04 -18.79 3.99
CA ILE A 69 -8.63 -17.40 4.13
C ILE A 69 -7.97 -17.22 5.49
N LEU A 70 -6.70 -16.82 5.50
CA LEU A 70 -5.98 -16.42 6.70
C LEU A 70 -6.13 -14.93 6.98
N LYS A 71 -6.15 -14.12 5.94
CA LYS A 71 -6.23 -12.66 6.04
C LYS A 71 -6.94 -12.10 4.81
N GLU A 72 -7.75 -11.07 5.04
CA GLU A 72 -8.38 -10.25 4.01
C GLU A 72 -8.04 -8.80 4.27
N ASP A 73 -7.55 -8.10 3.25
CA ASP A 73 -7.32 -6.66 3.23
C ASP A 73 -8.02 -6.04 2.02
N SER A 74 -8.28 -4.75 2.08
CA SER A 74 -8.75 -4.00 0.94
C SER A 74 -8.07 -2.64 0.82
N GLN A 75 -7.91 -2.17 -0.41
CA GLN A 75 -7.34 -0.87 -0.72
C GLN A 75 -8.01 -0.25 -1.94
N GLU A 76 -7.95 1.08 -2.03
CA GLU A 76 -8.42 1.78 -3.23
C GLU A 76 -7.52 1.50 -4.43
N LYS A 77 -8.12 1.33 -5.61
CA LYS A 77 -7.42 1.14 -6.87
C LYS A 77 -8.08 1.91 -7.99
N ILE A 78 -7.28 2.51 -8.85
CA ILE A 78 -7.77 3.14 -10.07
C ILE A 78 -8.10 2.05 -11.08
N CYS A 79 -9.38 1.94 -11.44
CA CYS A 79 -9.89 0.89 -12.33
C CYS A 79 -9.84 1.33 -13.80
N THR A 80 -10.13 2.58 -14.08
CA THR A 80 -10.06 3.12 -15.43
C THR A 80 -9.45 4.52 -15.45
N TRP A 81 -8.84 4.83 -16.59
CA TRP A 81 -8.23 6.12 -16.87
C TRP A 81 -8.94 6.78 -18.04
N LYS A 82 -9.06 8.10 -18.03
CA LYS A 82 -9.57 8.88 -19.17
C LYS A 82 -8.60 9.95 -19.58
N SER A 83 -8.59 10.25 -20.87
CA SER A 83 -7.87 11.39 -21.42
C SER A 83 -8.78 12.59 -21.48
N VAL A 84 -8.30 13.72 -21.00
CA VAL A 84 -9.00 15.01 -21.02
C VAL A 84 -8.08 16.08 -21.62
N PRO A 85 -8.64 17.16 -22.19
CA PRO A 85 -7.84 18.27 -22.68
C PRO A 85 -7.08 18.94 -21.52
N ALA A 86 -5.82 19.26 -21.72
CA ALA A 86 -4.98 19.91 -20.72
C ALA A 86 -5.41 21.37 -20.48
N THR A 87 -5.96 22.02 -21.51
CA THR A 87 -6.47 23.40 -21.46
C THR A 87 -7.79 23.49 -22.21
N LYS A 88 -8.54 24.60 -22.02
CA LYS A 88 -9.80 24.83 -22.73
C LYS A 88 -9.66 24.93 -24.23
N ASP A 89 -8.50 25.37 -24.72
CA ASP A 89 -8.19 25.57 -26.13
C ASP A 89 -7.59 24.31 -26.79
N CYS A 90 -7.43 23.23 -26.02
CA CYS A 90 -6.88 21.97 -26.52
C CYS A 90 -7.89 21.22 -27.38
N ASN A 91 -7.55 21.01 -28.65
CA ASN A 91 -8.27 20.12 -29.54
C ASN A 91 -7.53 18.77 -29.65
N MET A 92 -8.00 17.78 -28.89
CA MET A 92 -7.35 16.46 -28.80
C MET A 92 -7.33 15.68 -30.13
N GLU A 93 -8.16 16.04 -31.11
CA GLU A 93 -8.17 15.42 -32.44
C GLU A 93 -7.02 15.94 -33.32
N LYS A 94 -6.71 17.24 -33.18
CA LYS A 94 -5.68 17.92 -33.98
C LYS A 94 -4.31 17.87 -33.30
N ASP A 95 -4.27 18.01 -31.99
CA ASP A 95 -3.04 18.06 -31.19
C ASP A 95 -3.05 16.96 -30.13
N LYS A 96 -2.39 15.85 -30.47
CA LYS A 96 -2.27 14.68 -29.57
C LYS A 96 -1.45 14.98 -28.31
N GLY A 97 -0.64 16.04 -28.30
CA GLY A 97 0.21 16.42 -27.19
C GLY A 97 -0.49 17.22 -26.10
N CYS A 98 -1.67 17.78 -26.38
CA CYS A 98 -2.38 18.65 -25.44
C CYS A 98 -3.37 17.91 -24.51
N LYS A 99 -3.30 16.59 -24.40
CA LYS A 99 -4.14 15.78 -23.51
C LYS A 99 -3.38 15.35 -22.27
N ILE A 100 -4.09 15.27 -21.15
CA ILE A 100 -3.63 14.66 -19.90
C ILE A 100 -4.48 13.45 -19.56
N THR A 101 -3.87 12.49 -18.87
CA THR A 101 -4.55 11.30 -18.39
C THR A 101 -4.86 11.48 -16.91
N GLN A 102 -6.11 11.24 -16.51
CA GLN A 102 -6.53 11.30 -15.12
C GLN A 102 -7.36 10.07 -14.75
N PRO A 103 -7.45 9.71 -13.45
CA PRO A 103 -8.34 8.65 -13.00
C PRO A 103 -9.79 8.93 -13.41
N ASP A 104 -10.47 7.89 -13.89
CA ASP A 104 -11.91 7.98 -14.26
C ASP A 104 -12.78 7.23 -13.26
N LYS A 105 -12.45 5.98 -13.00
CA LYS A 105 -13.14 5.18 -11.97
C LYS A 105 -12.13 4.70 -10.93
N ILE A 106 -12.48 4.92 -9.68
CA ILE A 106 -11.79 4.37 -8.52
C ILE A 106 -12.67 3.23 -7.99
N GLY A 107 -12.08 2.10 -7.72
CA GLY A 107 -12.72 0.93 -7.15
C GLY A 107 -11.92 0.40 -5.97
N GLU A 108 -12.20 -0.84 -5.60
CA GLU A 108 -11.55 -1.56 -4.52
C GLU A 108 -10.70 -2.70 -5.07
N GLU A 109 -9.53 -2.92 -4.48
CA GLU A 109 -8.73 -4.12 -4.66
C GLU A 109 -8.77 -4.91 -3.36
N LYS A 110 -9.28 -6.15 -3.41
CA LYS A 110 -9.30 -7.09 -2.30
C LYS A 110 -8.09 -8.00 -2.37
N ILE A 111 -7.42 -8.18 -1.25
CA ILE A 111 -6.19 -8.97 -1.13
C ILE A 111 -6.45 -10.07 -0.11
N TYR A 112 -6.30 -11.32 -0.54
CA TYR A 112 -6.48 -12.49 0.31
C TYR A 112 -5.17 -13.24 0.50
N LEU A 113 -4.83 -13.55 1.74
CA LEU A 113 -3.79 -14.51 2.08
C LEU A 113 -4.47 -15.85 2.36
N LEU A 114 -4.14 -16.86 1.57
CA LEU A 114 -4.74 -18.18 1.65
C LEU A 114 -3.74 -19.22 2.15
N GLU A 115 -4.26 -20.27 2.82
CA GLU A 115 -3.49 -21.44 3.27
C GLU A 115 -4.24 -22.74 2.92
N LYS A 116 -3.51 -23.77 2.48
CA LYS A 116 -4.03 -25.12 2.16
C LYS A 116 -3.16 -26.19 2.80
#